data_695ac711b8b318dc307d57b3f2e3ea8e
#
_entry.id   695ac711b8b318dc307d57b3f2e3ea8e
#
_cell.length_a   1.000
_cell.length_b   1.000
_cell.length_c   1.000
_cell.angle_alpha   90.00
_cell.angle_beta   90.00
_cell.angle_gamma   90.00
#
_symmetry.space_group_name_H-M   'P 1'
#
loop_
_entity.id
_entity.type
_entity.pdbx_description
1 polymer ?
#
loop_
_entity_poly.entity_id
_entity_poly.type
_entity_poly.pdbx_seq_one_letter_code
_entity_poly.pdbx_strand_id
1 'polypeptide(L)'
;MQSVFVDHIIKTYGKKKEVTALSDISFEVPTGELFGLIGPDGAGKTTLFRILTTLLLADSGKVIVDGFDVVKAYKEIRKRVGYMPGKFSLYPDLSVEENLNFFATIFNTSIKKNYDLIKDIYVQIEPFKKRKAGKLSGGMKQKLALSCALIHRPSVLFLDEPTTGVDAVSRKEFWEMLKGLKQQGITILVSTPYMDEAGMCDKVALLQSGKILSINTPPGIVNNFSNPLWAVKSSGMLHLLKDLLQLDAVKDAYPFGEFHHVVLKNESGKNELSKFIQSRADENAVLQEVKPDIEDCFIALMKN
;
A
#
# COMPACT_ATOMS: atom_id res chain seq x y z
N MET A 1 18.15 -3.58 14.00
CA MET A 1 18.92 -3.27 12.78
C MET A 1 17.93 -2.76 11.74
N GLN A 2 18.31 -1.83 10.88
CA GLN A 2 17.42 -1.28 9.85
C GLN A 2 17.65 -2.01 8.53
N SER A 3 16.57 -2.52 7.92
CA SER A 3 16.63 -3.15 6.60
C SER A 3 16.53 -2.14 5.46
N VAL A 4 15.80 -1.03 5.67
CA VAL A 4 15.70 0.05 4.70
C VAL A 4 15.86 1.39 5.41
N PHE A 5 16.70 2.24 4.85
CA PHE A 5 16.92 3.61 5.30
C PHE A 5 16.86 4.54 4.10
N VAL A 6 15.99 5.53 4.17
CA VAL A 6 15.74 6.52 3.13
C VAL A 6 15.88 7.91 3.74
N ASP A 7 16.71 8.75 3.12
CA ASP A 7 17.08 10.05 3.65
C ASP A 7 17.06 11.12 2.56
N HIS A 8 16.14 12.07 2.67
CA HIS A 8 15.98 13.25 1.82
C HIS A 8 15.93 12.95 0.31
N ILE A 9 15.19 11.90 -0.10
CA ILE A 9 15.09 11.49 -1.50
C ILE A 9 14.22 12.45 -2.29
N ILE A 10 14.79 12.95 -3.38
CA ILE A 10 14.11 13.75 -4.41
C ILE A 10 14.20 13.02 -5.74
N LYS A 11 13.10 13.01 -6.51
CA LYS A 11 13.05 12.51 -7.87
C LYS A 11 12.13 13.33 -8.74
N THR A 12 12.66 13.82 -9.84
CA THR A 12 11.94 14.59 -10.85
C THR A 12 12.00 13.90 -12.21
N TYR A 13 11.02 14.15 -13.06
CA TYR A 13 10.94 13.69 -14.43
C TYR A 13 10.76 14.86 -15.39
N GLY A 14 11.04 14.60 -16.68
CA GLY A 14 10.99 15.61 -17.72
C GLY A 14 12.35 16.27 -17.99
N LYS A 15 12.56 16.78 -19.21
CA LYS A 15 13.83 17.44 -19.62
C LYS A 15 14.14 18.70 -18.77
N LYS A 16 13.10 19.38 -18.33
CA LYS A 16 13.17 20.57 -17.46
C LYS A 16 12.76 20.31 -16.02
N LYS A 17 12.68 19.01 -15.59
CA LYS A 17 12.24 18.61 -14.24
C LYS A 17 10.85 19.12 -13.89
N GLU A 18 9.93 19.11 -14.86
CA GLU A 18 8.56 19.66 -14.71
C GLU A 18 7.68 18.86 -13.73
N VAL A 19 7.97 17.56 -13.56
CA VAL A 19 7.19 16.68 -12.69
C VAL A 19 8.03 16.22 -11.51
N THR A 20 7.70 16.67 -10.30
CA THR A 20 8.30 16.15 -9.07
C THR A 20 7.53 14.92 -8.61
N ALA A 21 8.16 13.74 -8.75
CA ALA A 21 7.57 12.47 -8.34
C ALA A 21 7.83 12.13 -6.87
N LEU A 22 8.96 12.58 -6.31
CA LEU A 22 9.31 12.46 -4.89
C LEU A 22 9.92 13.77 -4.43
N SER A 23 9.47 14.28 -3.29
CA SER A 23 9.87 15.55 -2.70
C SER A 23 10.23 15.34 -1.24
N ASP A 24 11.52 15.21 -0.97
CA ASP A 24 12.06 15.12 0.40
C ASP A 24 11.53 13.92 1.21
N ILE A 25 11.67 12.73 0.65
CA ILE A 25 11.21 11.48 1.27
C ILE A 25 12.25 10.95 2.24
N SER A 26 11.86 10.80 3.51
CA SER A 26 12.71 10.20 4.56
C SER A 26 11.91 9.24 5.43
N PHE A 27 12.42 8.01 5.62
CA PHE A 27 11.86 7.01 6.54
C PHE A 27 12.82 5.85 6.75
N GLU A 28 12.50 5.02 7.75
CA GLU A 28 13.27 3.84 8.10
C GLU A 28 12.34 2.64 8.30
N VAL A 29 12.81 1.46 7.90
CA VAL A 29 12.09 0.19 8.12
C VAL A 29 13.01 -0.77 8.89
N PRO A 30 12.62 -1.15 10.12
CA PRO A 30 13.31 -2.16 10.90
C PRO A 30 13.30 -3.53 10.22
N THR A 31 14.26 -4.38 10.58
CA THR A 31 14.31 -5.76 10.10
C THR A 31 13.09 -6.55 10.58
N GLY A 32 12.45 -7.31 9.69
CA GLY A 32 11.30 -8.15 9.99
C GLY A 32 9.98 -7.40 10.14
N GLU A 33 9.92 -6.13 9.71
CA GLU A 33 8.70 -5.33 9.71
C GLU A 33 7.94 -5.50 8.38
N LEU A 34 6.61 -5.50 8.46
CA LEU A 34 5.71 -5.38 7.31
C LEU A 34 5.27 -3.92 7.21
N PHE A 35 5.90 -3.19 6.30
CA PHE A 35 5.73 -1.75 6.12
C PHE A 35 4.87 -1.43 4.88
N GLY A 36 3.82 -0.63 5.08
CA GLY A 36 2.91 -0.18 4.02
C GLY A 36 3.29 1.20 3.48
N LEU A 37 3.40 1.34 2.16
CA LEU A 37 3.47 2.62 1.47
C LEU A 37 2.11 2.88 0.81
N ILE A 38 1.27 3.65 1.49
CA ILE A 38 -0.15 3.83 1.16
C ILE A 38 -0.37 5.17 0.49
N GLY A 39 -1.14 5.18 -0.59
CA GLY A 39 -1.48 6.44 -1.26
C GLY A 39 -2.10 6.19 -2.64
N PRO A 40 -2.78 7.18 -3.23
CA PRO A 40 -3.46 7.05 -4.51
C PRO A 40 -2.49 6.83 -5.67
N ASP A 41 -3.04 6.57 -6.84
CA ASP A 41 -2.26 6.52 -8.08
C ASP A 41 -1.57 7.85 -8.34
N GLY A 42 -0.31 7.78 -8.80
CA GLY A 42 0.51 8.97 -9.00
C GLY A 42 1.16 9.55 -7.74
N ALA A 43 0.93 9.01 -6.54
CA ALA A 43 1.53 9.50 -5.30
C ALA A 43 3.07 9.36 -5.24
N GLY A 44 3.69 8.56 -6.12
CA GLY A 44 5.15 8.35 -6.15
C GLY A 44 5.61 6.98 -5.68
N LYS A 45 4.71 6.08 -5.26
CA LYS A 45 5.01 4.75 -4.70
C LYS A 45 5.94 3.92 -5.58
N THR A 46 5.56 3.69 -6.85
CA THR A 46 6.38 2.93 -7.82
C THR A 46 7.74 3.58 -8.09
N THR A 47 7.80 4.93 -8.13
CA THR A 47 9.07 5.65 -8.29
C THR A 47 10.01 5.35 -7.14
N LEU A 48 9.51 5.41 -5.91
CA LEU A 48 10.28 5.09 -4.71
C LEU A 48 10.75 3.63 -4.74
N PHE A 49 9.87 2.67 -5.02
CA PHE A 49 10.25 1.25 -5.10
C PHE A 49 11.33 0.98 -6.15
N ARG A 50 11.27 1.64 -7.31
CA ARG A 50 12.33 1.52 -8.32
C ARG A 50 13.68 2.04 -7.83
N ILE A 51 13.70 3.07 -6.98
CA ILE A 51 14.94 3.56 -6.36
C ILE A 51 15.45 2.54 -5.33
N LEU A 52 14.59 2.05 -4.44
CA LEU A 52 14.92 1.06 -3.42
C LEU A 52 15.46 -0.25 -4.02
N THR A 53 14.91 -0.65 -5.16
CA THR A 53 15.31 -1.87 -5.89
C THR A 53 16.43 -1.64 -6.91
N THR A 54 17.07 -0.47 -6.90
CA THR A 54 18.20 -0.11 -7.79
C THR A 54 17.88 -0.04 -9.28
N LEU A 55 16.59 0.10 -9.64
CA LEU A 55 16.14 0.22 -11.04
C LEU A 55 16.09 1.67 -11.51
N LEU A 56 16.17 2.63 -10.58
CA LEU A 56 16.12 4.05 -10.84
C LEU A 56 17.08 4.78 -9.89
N LEU A 57 17.73 5.82 -10.37
CA LEU A 57 18.55 6.69 -9.54
C LEU A 57 17.70 7.86 -9.02
N ALA A 58 17.84 8.19 -7.74
CA ALA A 58 17.34 9.44 -7.18
C ALA A 58 18.14 10.63 -7.75
N ASP A 59 17.55 11.83 -7.73
CA ASP A 59 18.26 13.05 -8.12
C ASP A 59 19.10 13.59 -6.94
N SER A 60 18.64 13.34 -5.70
CA SER A 60 19.37 13.63 -4.46
C SER A 60 18.93 12.74 -3.32
N GLY A 61 19.65 12.81 -2.20
CA GLY A 61 19.41 12.01 -1.00
C GLY A 61 20.20 10.71 -0.97
N LYS A 62 19.93 9.89 0.06
CA LYS A 62 20.66 8.63 0.31
C LYS A 62 19.68 7.50 0.59
N VAL A 63 19.97 6.33 0.05
CA VAL A 63 19.20 5.10 0.32
C VAL A 63 20.16 3.96 0.66
N ILE A 64 19.84 3.25 1.73
CA ILE A 64 20.51 2.01 2.13
C ILE A 64 19.45 0.91 2.21
N VAL A 65 19.71 -0.22 1.59
CA VAL A 65 18.90 -1.43 1.65
C VAL A 65 19.75 -2.60 2.08
N ASP A 66 19.33 -3.30 3.13
CA ASP A 66 20.06 -4.43 3.73
C ASP A 66 21.53 -4.10 4.05
N GLY A 67 21.79 -2.88 4.53
CA GLY A 67 23.14 -2.37 4.85
C GLY A 67 23.94 -1.87 3.65
N PHE A 68 23.41 -1.90 2.43
CA PHE A 68 24.10 -1.53 1.19
C PHE A 68 23.53 -0.25 0.57
N ASP A 69 24.41 0.63 0.11
CA ASP A 69 24.04 1.83 -0.64
C ASP A 69 23.53 1.46 -2.04
N VAL A 70 22.35 1.96 -2.41
CA VAL A 70 21.66 1.58 -3.66
C VAL A 70 22.41 1.98 -4.93
N VAL A 71 23.31 2.95 -4.86
CA VAL A 71 24.13 3.40 -5.99
C VAL A 71 25.44 2.62 -6.05
N LYS A 72 26.16 2.55 -4.92
CA LYS A 72 27.52 2.00 -4.87
C LYS A 72 27.54 0.47 -4.88
N ALA A 73 26.52 -0.17 -4.28
CA ALA A 73 26.48 -1.61 -4.07
C ALA A 73 25.23 -2.29 -4.68
N TYR A 74 24.69 -1.75 -5.78
CA TYR A 74 23.47 -2.24 -6.41
C TYR A 74 23.49 -3.74 -6.77
N LYS A 75 24.66 -4.29 -7.11
CA LYS A 75 24.81 -5.72 -7.43
C LYS A 75 24.56 -6.60 -6.19
N GLU A 76 25.00 -6.16 -5.01
CA GLU A 76 24.80 -6.90 -3.76
C GLU A 76 23.32 -6.83 -3.32
N ILE A 77 22.69 -5.66 -3.48
CA ILE A 77 21.27 -5.49 -3.20
C ILE A 77 20.42 -6.43 -4.08
N ARG A 78 20.68 -6.46 -5.38
CA ARG A 78 19.94 -7.31 -6.34
C ARG A 78 20.00 -8.80 -6.06
N LYS A 79 21.02 -9.26 -5.32
CA LYS A 79 21.12 -10.67 -4.87
C LYS A 79 20.29 -10.96 -3.63
N ARG A 80 19.90 -9.93 -2.88
CA ARG A 80 19.33 -10.02 -1.53
C ARG A 80 17.88 -9.57 -1.45
N VAL A 81 17.39 -8.86 -2.47
CA VAL A 81 16.04 -8.34 -2.48
C VAL A 81 15.16 -9.11 -3.45
N GLY A 82 13.92 -9.38 -3.05
CA GLY A 82 12.86 -9.79 -3.95
C GLY A 82 12.08 -8.56 -4.41
N TYR A 83 11.69 -8.51 -5.68
CA TYR A 83 10.87 -7.43 -6.20
C TYR A 83 9.74 -7.96 -7.08
N MET A 84 8.54 -7.57 -6.75
CA MET A 84 7.33 -7.84 -7.51
C MET A 84 6.77 -6.52 -8.01
N PRO A 85 6.93 -6.16 -9.29
CA PRO A 85 6.37 -4.92 -9.85
C PRO A 85 4.86 -5.02 -10.04
N GLY A 86 4.17 -3.88 -10.00
CA GLY A 86 2.71 -3.80 -10.10
C GLY A 86 2.11 -4.29 -11.41
N LYS A 87 2.91 -4.28 -12.48
CA LYS A 87 2.52 -4.94 -13.74
C LYS A 87 3.08 -6.35 -13.79
N PHE A 88 2.24 -7.31 -14.21
CA PHE A 88 2.68 -8.69 -14.38
C PHE A 88 3.90 -8.76 -15.31
N SER A 89 5.04 -9.13 -14.74
CA SER A 89 6.37 -9.07 -15.36
C SER A 89 6.98 -10.43 -15.66
N LEU A 90 6.24 -11.51 -15.42
CA LEU A 90 6.67 -12.87 -15.72
C LEU A 90 6.44 -13.20 -17.21
N TYR A 91 7.08 -14.26 -17.67
CA TYR A 91 6.98 -14.70 -19.05
C TYR A 91 5.63 -15.41 -19.28
N PRO A 92 4.68 -14.80 -20.03
CA PRO A 92 3.32 -15.34 -20.15
C PRO A 92 3.27 -16.63 -20.95
N ASP A 93 4.24 -16.87 -21.84
CA ASP A 93 4.34 -18.05 -22.68
C ASP A 93 5.03 -19.24 -22.00
N LEU A 94 5.76 -18.98 -20.94
CA LEU A 94 6.33 -20.03 -20.08
C LEU A 94 5.28 -20.55 -19.11
N SER A 95 5.39 -21.83 -18.77
CA SER A 95 4.59 -22.45 -17.71
C SER A 95 4.96 -21.90 -16.32
N VAL A 96 4.16 -22.25 -15.31
CA VAL A 96 4.45 -21.92 -13.90
C VAL A 96 5.84 -22.44 -13.49
N GLU A 97 6.13 -23.71 -13.79
CA GLU A 97 7.40 -24.35 -13.45
C GLU A 97 8.58 -23.77 -14.21
N GLU A 98 8.41 -23.42 -15.49
CA GLU A 98 9.46 -22.80 -16.30
C GLU A 98 9.79 -21.38 -15.82
N ASN A 99 8.79 -20.57 -15.43
CA ASN A 99 9.03 -19.28 -14.80
C ASN A 99 9.85 -19.42 -13.51
N LEU A 100 9.46 -20.31 -12.59
CA LEU A 100 10.19 -20.55 -11.35
C LEU A 100 11.62 -21.02 -11.61
N ASN A 101 11.83 -21.97 -12.52
CA ASN A 101 13.15 -22.46 -12.88
C ASN A 101 14.02 -21.37 -13.50
N PHE A 102 13.45 -20.50 -14.33
CA PHE A 102 14.14 -19.36 -14.91
C PHE A 102 14.72 -18.46 -13.83
N PHE A 103 13.90 -18.02 -12.86
CA PHE A 103 14.37 -17.19 -11.76
C PHE A 103 15.33 -17.93 -10.82
N ALA A 104 15.08 -19.21 -10.53
CA ALA A 104 16.00 -20.02 -9.74
C ALA A 104 17.39 -20.10 -10.41
N THR A 105 17.45 -20.25 -11.73
CA THR A 105 18.70 -20.30 -12.50
C THR A 105 19.45 -18.97 -12.45
N ILE A 106 18.76 -17.83 -12.61
CA ILE A 106 19.38 -16.50 -12.48
C ILE A 106 20.08 -16.32 -11.14
N PHE A 107 19.49 -16.83 -10.05
CA PHE A 107 20.01 -16.71 -8.71
C PHE A 107 20.88 -17.90 -8.27
N ASN A 108 21.33 -18.77 -9.20
CA ASN A 108 22.15 -19.96 -8.91
C ASN A 108 21.55 -20.86 -7.81
N THR A 109 20.23 -21.08 -7.87
CA THR A 109 19.50 -21.95 -6.93
C THR A 109 18.55 -22.90 -7.69
N SER A 110 17.71 -23.63 -6.98
CA SER A 110 16.69 -24.50 -7.57
C SER A 110 15.40 -24.44 -6.76
N ILE A 111 14.27 -24.78 -7.38
CA ILE A 111 12.98 -24.89 -6.70
C ILE A 111 13.10 -25.85 -5.50
N LYS A 112 13.74 -27.02 -5.69
CA LYS A 112 13.91 -28.03 -4.65
C LYS A 112 14.67 -27.51 -3.43
N LYS A 113 15.72 -26.69 -3.65
CA LYS A 113 16.57 -26.16 -2.57
C LYS A 113 15.84 -25.18 -1.66
N ASN A 114 14.92 -24.40 -2.21
CA ASN A 114 14.22 -23.33 -1.50
C ASN A 114 12.70 -23.58 -1.45
N TYR A 115 12.26 -24.82 -1.65
CA TYR A 115 10.85 -25.20 -1.67
C TYR A 115 10.13 -24.88 -0.35
N ASP A 116 10.81 -25.07 0.77
CA ASP A 116 10.30 -24.77 2.11
C ASP A 116 9.82 -23.32 2.27
N LEU A 117 10.54 -22.37 1.68
CA LEU A 117 10.17 -20.96 1.74
C LEU A 117 8.92 -20.62 0.91
N ILE A 118 8.78 -21.25 -0.24
CA ILE A 118 7.67 -20.95 -1.16
C ILE A 118 6.50 -21.93 -1.05
N LYS A 119 6.63 -22.99 -0.25
CA LYS A 119 5.69 -24.11 -0.18
C LYS A 119 4.24 -23.67 0.02
N ASP A 120 3.99 -22.83 1.03
CA ASP A 120 2.63 -22.41 1.40
C ASP A 120 1.93 -21.60 0.30
N ILE A 121 2.73 -20.95 -0.56
CA ILE A 121 2.27 -20.18 -1.72
C ILE A 121 2.16 -21.10 -2.94
N TYR A 122 3.24 -21.86 -3.21
CA TYR A 122 3.40 -22.64 -4.42
C TYR A 122 2.45 -23.85 -4.49
N VAL A 123 2.16 -24.50 -3.38
CA VAL A 123 1.25 -25.65 -3.30
C VAL A 123 -0.12 -25.37 -3.93
N GLN A 124 -0.57 -24.13 -3.86
CA GLN A 124 -1.86 -23.70 -4.41
C GLN A 124 -1.84 -23.58 -5.94
N ILE A 125 -0.67 -23.42 -6.56
CA ILE A 125 -0.49 -23.31 -8.02
C ILE A 125 0.27 -24.50 -8.60
N GLU A 126 0.87 -25.34 -7.80
CA GLU A 126 1.61 -26.54 -8.20
C GLU A 126 0.79 -27.53 -9.06
N PRO A 127 -0.51 -27.79 -8.79
CA PRO A 127 -1.34 -28.59 -9.68
C PRO A 127 -1.40 -28.06 -11.13
N PHE A 128 -1.11 -26.81 -11.32
CA PHE A 128 -1.11 -26.11 -12.62
C PHE A 128 0.30 -25.83 -13.17
N LYS A 129 1.33 -26.50 -12.62
CA LYS A 129 2.74 -26.20 -12.93
C LYS A 129 3.09 -26.25 -14.42
N LYS A 130 2.38 -27.01 -15.24
CA LYS A 130 2.54 -27.09 -16.71
C LYS A 130 1.70 -26.07 -17.47
N ARG A 131 0.82 -25.30 -16.77
CA ARG A 131 -0.02 -24.29 -17.42
C ARG A 131 0.81 -23.04 -17.72
N LYS A 132 0.62 -22.45 -18.91
CA LYS A 132 1.25 -21.16 -19.28
C LYS A 132 0.81 -20.05 -18.32
N ALA A 133 1.75 -19.23 -17.87
CA ALA A 133 1.49 -18.16 -16.91
C ALA A 133 0.44 -17.14 -17.41
N GLY A 134 0.41 -16.89 -18.72
CA GLY A 134 -0.60 -16.01 -19.33
C GLY A 134 -2.05 -16.51 -19.16
N LYS A 135 -2.25 -17.83 -18.97
CA LYS A 135 -3.57 -18.47 -18.79
C LYS A 135 -3.99 -18.65 -17.33
N LEU A 136 -3.25 -18.12 -16.39
CA LEU A 136 -3.57 -18.14 -14.96
C LEU A 136 -4.60 -17.04 -14.62
N SER A 137 -5.40 -17.28 -13.56
CA SER A 137 -6.21 -16.20 -12.96
C SER A 137 -5.34 -15.12 -12.33
N GLY A 138 -5.92 -13.96 -11.99
CA GLY A 138 -5.21 -12.87 -11.33
C GLY A 138 -4.50 -13.32 -10.05
N GLY A 139 -5.22 -13.93 -9.12
CA GLY A 139 -4.66 -14.43 -7.88
C GLY A 139 -3.57 -15.50 -8.08
N MET A 140 -3.72 -16.41 -9.07
CA MET A 140 -2.66 -17.37 -9.39
C MET A 140 -1.41 -16.70 -9.98
N LYS A 141 -1.58 -15.64 -10.79
CA LYS A 141 -0.45 -14.85 -11.30
C LYS A 141 0.31 -14.16 -10.17
N GLN A 142 -0.40 -13.64 -9.18
CA GLN A 142 0.23 -13.01 -8.00
C GLN A 142 1.00 -14.04 -7.16
N LYS A 143 0.42 -15.22 -6.93
CA LYS A 143 1.10 -16.32 -6.22
C LYS A 143 2.36 -16.77 -6.96
N LEU A 144 2.31 -16.88 -8.29
CA LEU A 144 3.50 -17.20 -9.09
C LEU A 144 4.55 -16.10 -9.00
N ALA A 145 4.16 -14.83 -9.14
CA ALA A 145 5.08 -13.70 -9.07
C ALA A 145 5.76 -13.60 -7.69
N LEU A 146 5.00 -13.80 -6.62
CA LEU A 146 5.52 -13.84 -5.25
C LEU A 146 6.51 -15.01 -5.08
N SER A 147 6.15 -16.21 -5.55
CA SER A 147 7.04 -17.39 -5.50
C SER A 147 8.37 -17.15 -6.26
N CYS A 148 8.30 -16.51 -7.42
CA CYS A 148 9.51 -16.14 -8.19
C CYS A 148 10.36 -15.09 -7.46
N ALA A 149 9.75 -14.11 -6.81
CA ALA A 149 10.45 -13.09 -6.05
C ALA A 149 11.12 -13.66 -4.78
N LEU A 150 10.62 -14.76 -4.26
CA LEU A 150 11.12 -15.43 -3.05
C LEU A 150 12.14 -16.53 -3.33
N ILE A 151 12.27 -17.02 -4.57
CA ILE A 151 13.00 -18.25 -4.88
C ILE A 151 14.47 -18.27 -4.44
N HIS A 152 15.07 -17.11 -4.26
CA HIS A 152 16.46 -16.92 -3.84
C HIS A 152 16.64 -16.55 -2.36
N ARG A 153 15.58 -16.65 -1.54
CA ARG A 153 15.57 -16.32 -0.09
C ARG A 153 16.00 -14.86 0.19
N PRO A 154 15.23 -13.88 -0.30
CA PRO A 154 15.58 -12.48 -0.06
C PRO A 154 15.47 -12.12 1.42
N SER A 155 16.32 -11.19 1.87
CA SER A 155 16.20 -10.55 3.20
C SER A 155 15.13 -9.45 3.22
N VAL A 156 14.93 -8.79 2.08
CA VAL A 156 13.92 -7.73 1.92
C VAL A 156 13.07 -8.00 0.67
N LEU A 157 11.77 -7.88 0.81
CA LEU A 157 10.79 -8.08 -0.26
C LEU A 157 10.04 -6.77 -0.55
N PHE A 158 10.09 -6.33 -1.80
CA PHE A 158 9.38 -5.16 -2.29
C PHE A 158 8.22 -5.60 -3.19
N LEU A 159 6.99 -5.19 -2.85
CA LEU A 159 5.77 -5.58 -3.55
C LEU A 159 5.01 -4.32 -3.99
N ASP A 160 5.06 -4.02 -5.28
CA ASP A 160 4.43 -2.84 -5.85
C ASP A 160 3.01 -3.16 -6.29
N GLU A 161 2.03 -2.72 -5.52
CA GLU A 161 0.59 -2.92 -5.74
C GLU A 161 0.20 -4.39 -6.00
N PRO A 162 0.61 -5.34 -5.16
CA PRO A 162 0.49 -6.76 -5.43
C PRO A 162 -0.95 -7.27 -5.47
N THR A 163 -1.90 -6.52 -4.94
CA THR A 163 -3.32 -6.90 -4.80
C THR A 163 -4.23 -6.18 -5.80
N THR A 164 -3.68 -5.29 -6.64
CA THR A 164 -4.45 -4.56 -7.65
C THR A 164 -5.01 -5.50 -8.71
N GLY A 165 -6.32 -5.42 -8.94
CA GLY A 165 -7.03 -6.28 -9.89
C GLY A 165 -7.23 -7.72 -9.43
N VAL A 166 -7.11 -7.97 -8.13
CA VAL A 166 -7.35 -9.28 -7.49
C VAL A 166 -8.67 -9.23 -6.70
N ASP A 167 -9.43 -10.32 -6.73
CA ASP A 167 -10.67 -10.43 -5.97
C ASP A 167 -10.43 -10.40 -4.45
N ALA A 168 -11.49 -10.07 -3.67
CA ALA A 168 -11.38 -9.86 -2.23
C ALA A 168 -10.88 -11.11 -1.46
N VAL A 169 -11.24 -12.33 -1.90
CA VAL A 169 -10.81 -13.58 -1.24
C VAL A 169 -9.33 -13.81 -1.48
N SER A 170 -8.89 -13.74 -2.74
CA SER A 170 -7.48 -13.88 -3.12
C SER A 170 -6.61 -12.79 -2.49
N ARG A 171 -7.14 -11.57 -2.33
CA ARG A 171 -6.47 -10.45 -1.65
C ARG A 171 -6.22 -10.76 -0.18
N LYS A 172 -7.24 -11.25 0.54
CA LYS A 172 -7.09 -11.67 1.94
C LYS A 172 -6.04 -12.77 2.10
N GLU A 173 -6.11 -13.81 1.26
CA GLU A 173 -5.13 -14.91 1.26
C GLU A 173 -3.71 -14.39 1.03
N PHE A 174 -3.53 -13.42 0.12
CA PHE A 174 -2.23 -12.83 -0.18
C PHE A 174 -1.64 -12.13 1.07
N TRP A 175 -2.44 -11.35 1.79
CA TRP A 175 -1.99 -10.70 3.02
C TRP A 175 -1.64 -11.70 4.13
N GLU A 176 -2.38 -12.81 4.27
CA GLU A 176 -2.02 -13.87 5.22
C GLU A 176 -0.68 -14.54 4.84
N MET A 177 -0.40 -14.75 3.55
CA MET A 177 0.91 -15.21 3.10
C MET A 177 2.03 -14.24 3.48
N LEU A 178 1.83 -12.93 3.32
CA LEU A 178 2.83 -11.92 3.71
C LEU A 178 3.12 -11.95 5.22
N LYS A 179 2.09 -12.10 6.05
CA LYS A 179 2.27 -12.27 7.50
C LYS A 179 3.11 -13.52 7.83
N GLY A 180 2.88 -14.62 7.15
CA GLY A 180 3.69 -15.82 7.29
C GLY A 180 5.16 -15.60 6.91
N LEU A 181 5.43 -14.90 5.81
CA LEU A 181 6.79 -14.56 5.38
C LEU A 181 7.50 -13.63 6.37
N LYS A 182 6.78 -12.66 6.92
CA LYS A 182 7.28 -11.79 8.00
C LYS A 182 7.70 -12.59 9.23
N GLN A 183 6.88 -13.57 9.66
CA GLN A 183 7.22 -14.46 10.78
C GLN A 183 8.50 -15.28 10.54
N GLN A 184 8.86 -15.51 9.27
CA GLN A 184 10.13 -16.14 8.88
C GLN A 184 11.31 -15.13 8.85
N GLY A 185 11.10 -13.89 9.29
CA GLY A 185 12.14 -12.85 9.42
C GLY A 185 12.38 -12.02 8.17
N ILE A 186 11.57 -12.15 7.12
CA ILE A 186 11.67 -11.33 5.91
C ILE A 186 11.10 -9.94 6.19
N THR A 187 11.86 -8.90 5.86
CA THR A 187 11.36 -7.52 5.87
C THR A 187 10.53 -7.29 4.60
N ILE A 188 9.33 -6.74 4.73
CA ILE A 188 8.43 -6.60 3.59
C ILE A 188 7.97 -5.15 3.47
N LEU A 189 8.14 -4.56 2.28
CA LEU A 189 7.56 -3.29 1.92
C LEU A 189 6.50 -3.52 0.85
N VAL A 190 5.27 -3.07 1.12
CA VAL A 190 4.14 -3.17 0.19
C VAL A 190 3.66 -1.79 -0.18
N SER A 191 3.52 -1.49 -1.47
CA SER A 191 2.75 -0.33 -1.90
C SER A 191 1.31 -0.73 -2.23
N THR A 192 0.34 0.12 -1.91
CA THR A 192 -1.07 -0.09 -2.27
C THR A 192 -1.83 1.24 -2.33
N PRO A 193 -2.81 1.38 -3.26
CA PRO A 193 -3.74 2.49 -3.24
C PRO A 193 -4.92 2.26 -2.26
N TYR A 194 -5.08 1.05 -1.73
CA TYR A 194 -6.22 0.67 -0.89
C TYR A 194 -5.95 1.00 0.57
N MET A 195 -6.73 1.93 1.14
CA MET A 195 -6.56 2.40 2.53
C MET A 195 -6.92 1.31 3.55
N ASP A 196 -7.86 0.43 3.23
CA ASP A 196 -8.26 -0.71 4.06
C ASP A 196 -7.12 -1.73 4.29
N GLU A 197 -6.16 -1.80 3.37
CA GLU A 197 -4.99 -2.67 3.50
C GLU A 197 -3.96 -2.15 4.52
N ALA A 198 -4.02 -0.88 4.88
CA ALA A 198 -3.13 -0.29 5.88
C ALA A 198 -3.15 -1.04 7.21
N GLY A 199 -4.33 -1.51 7.64
CA GLY A 199 -4.52 -2.29 8.86
C GLY A 199 -3.80 -3.64 8.89
N MET A 200 -3.30 -4.11 7.74
CA MET A 200 -2.53 -5.35 7.63
C MET A 200 -1.03 -5.16 7.88
N CYS A 201 -0.56 -3.91 7.93
CA CYS A 201 0.83 -3.54 8.12
C CYS A 201 1.14 -3.23 9.60
N ASP A 202 2.39 -3.41 10.01
CA ASP A 202 2.85 -2.97 11.34
C ASP A 202 2.94 -1.45 11.42
N LYS A 203 3.46 -0.85 10.36
CA LYS A 203 3.62 0.58 10.21
C LYS A 203 3.32 0.99 8.77
N VAL A 204 2.81 2.17 8.59
CA VAL A 204 2.51 2.71 7.27
C VAL A 204 3.04 4.13 7.10
N ALA A 205 3.46 4.44 5.87
CA ALA A 205 3.69 5.81 5.41
C ALA A 205 2.56 6.18 4.46
N LEU A 206 1.83 7.24 4.77
CA LEU A 206 0.80 7.82 3.91
C LEU A 206 1.48 8.77 2.93
N LEU A 207 1.38 8.48 1.64
CA LEU A 207 2.07 9.21 0.58
C LEU A 207 1.07 9.93 -0.34
N GLN A 208 1.30 11.21 -0.60
CA GLN A 208 0.50 12.01 -1.52
C GLN A 208 1.39 12.98 -2.29
N SER A 209 1.23 13.06 -3.62
CA SER A 209 1.95 14.01 -4.49
C SER A 209 3.46 14.06 -4.24
N GLY A 210 4.07 12.89 -4.03
CA GLY A 210 5.50 12.75 -3.79
C GLY A 210 5.97 13.15 -2.38
N LYS A 211 5.07 13.36 -1.43
CA LYS A 211 5.38 13.70 -0.04
C LYS A 211 4.80 12.68 0.93
N ILE A 212 5.50 12.44 2.03
CA ILE A 212 4.95 11.67 3.15
C ILE A 212 4.12 12.61 4.02
N LEU A 213 2.85 12.29 4.19
CA LEU A 213 1.92 13.02 5.06
C LEU A 213 2.04 12.58 6.53
N SER A 214 2.23 11.28 6.76
CA SER A 214 2.35 10.71 8.10
C SER A 214 3.04 9.35 8.04
N ILE A 215 3.80 9.01 9.09
CA ILE A 215 4.34 7.66 9.31
C ILE A 215 3.96 7.24 10.73
N ASN A 216 3.18 6.18 10.86
CA ASN A 216 2.83 5.62 12.17
C ASN A 216 2.30 4.18 12.03
N THR A 217 2.02 3.53 13.16
CA THR A 217 1.18 2.32 13.18
C THR A 217 -0.25 2.70 12.75
N PRO A 218 -1.01 1.79 12.12
CA PRO A 218 -2.39 2.08 11.73
C PRO A 218 -3.26 2.63 12.90
N PRO A 219 -3.24 2.03 14.11
CA PRO A 219 -3.92 2.62 15.25
C PRO A 219 -3.40 4.00 15.65
N GLY A 220 -2.08 4.24 15.50
CA GLY A 220 -1.47 5.53 15.81
C GLY A 220 -1.94 6.64 14.86
N ILE A 221 -2.18 6.33 13.58
CA ILE A 221 -2.74 7.28 12.62
C ILE A 221 -4.17 7.64 13.01
N VAL A 222 -4.99 6.63 13.29
CA VAL A 222 -6.40 6.81 13.69
C VAL A 222 -6.53 7.61 14.97
N ASN A 223 -5.70 7.34 15.98
CA ASN A 223 -5.70 8.04 17.25
C ASN A 223 -5.29 9.53 17.12
N ASN A 224 -4.62 9.91 16.05
CA ASN A 224 -4.27 11.31 15.79
C ASN A 224 -5.42 12.12 15.16
N PHE A 225 -6.52 11.47 14.78
CA PHE A 225 -7.71 12.15 14.28
C PHE A 225 -8.49 12.74 15.46
N SER A 226 -8.47 14.06 15.58
CA SER A 226 -8.93 14.76 16.80
C SER A 226 -10.35 15.32 16.73
N ASN A 227 -10.94 15.37 15.55
CA ASN A 227 -12.26 15.97 15.36
C ASN A 227 -13.38 14.94 15.49
N PRO A 228 -14.56 15.30 16.02
CA PRO A 228 -15.72 14.41 16.03
C PRO A 228 -16.15 14.06 14.58
N LEU A 229 -16.41 12.77 14.33
CA LEU A 229 -16.80 12.25 13.02
C LEU A 229 -18.19 11.62 13.08
N TRP A 230 -19.03 12.00 12.13
CA TRP A 230 -20.39 11.53 12.03
C TRP A 230 -20.68 10.97 10.63
N ALA A 231 -21.35 9.82 10.57
CA ALA A 231 -21.90 9.29 9.33
C ALA A 231 -23.35 9.76 9.16
N VAL A 232 -23.63 10.34 8.01
CA VAL A 232 -24.94 10.94 7.69
C VAL A 232 -25.46 10.36 6.38
N LYS A 233 -26.70 9.95 6.38
CA LYS A 233 -27.43 9.50 5.18
C LYS A 233 -28.83 10.12 5.20
N SER A 234 -29.31 10.55 4.04
CA SER A 234 -30.67 11.08 3.87
C SER A 234 -31.02 11.03 2.38
N SER A 235 -32.24 11.33 2.01
CA SER A 235 -32.65 11.49 0.63
C SER A 235 -31.85 12.62 -0.05
N GLY A 236 -31.58 12.45 -1.35
CA GLY A 236 -30.90 13.49 -2.14
C GLY A 236 -29.43 13.73 -1.71
N MET A 237 -28.63 12.68 -1.55
CA MET A 237 -27.24 12.70 -1.04
C MET A 237 -26.36 13.81 -1.64
N LEU A 238 -26.48 14.09 -2.96
CA LEU A 238 -25.66 15.13 -3.59
C LEU A 238 -25.99 16.55 -3.07
N HIS A 239 -27.29 16.83 -2.82
CA HIS A 239 -27.71 18.10 -2.23
C HIS A 239 -27.33 18.14 -0.74
N LEU A 240 -27.55 17.02 -0.04
CA LEU A 240 -27.15 16.90 1.36
C LEU A 240 -25.69 17.27 1.58
N LEU A 241 -24.76 16.78 0.74
CA LEU A 241 -23.33 17.12 0.88
C LEU A 241 -23.07 18.63 0.77
N LYS A 242 -23.73 19.28 -0.21
CA LYS A 242 -23.59 20.74 -0.39
C LYS A 242 -24.12 21.52 0.81
N ASP A 243 -25.26 21.10 1.34
CA ASP A 243 -25.88 21.74 2.49
C ASP A 243 -25.07 21.54 3.76
N LEU A 244 -24.52 20.32 3.99
CA LEU A 244 -23.65 20.01 5.12
C LEU A 244 -22.40 20.90 5.14
N LEU A 245 -21.80 21.18 3.99
CA LEU A 245 -20.62 22.02 3.87
C LEU A 245 -20.91 23.52 4.13
N GLN A 246 -22.18 23.92 4.20
CA GLN A 246 -22.57 25.29 4.55
C GLN A 246 -22.84 25.50 6.05
N LEU A 247 -22.90 24.40 6.85
CA LEU A 247 -23.12 24.51 8.28
C LEU A 247 -21.87 25.03 9.01
N ASP A 248 -22.05 26.00 9.88
CA ASP A 248 -20.95 26.58 10.63
C ASP A 248 -20.22 25.57 11.54
N ALA A 249 -20.93 24.57 12.06
CA ALA A 249 -20.38 23.52 12.87
C ALA A 249 -19.51 22.51 12.10
N VAL A 250 -19.68 22.43 10.77
CA VAL A 250 -18.99 21.46 9.93
C VAL A 250 -17.62 22.02 9.53
N LYS A 251 -16.59 21.23 9.75
CA LYS A 251 -15.23 21.49 9.28
C LYS A 251 -15.02 20.95 7.87
N ASP A 252 -15.56 19.75 7.62
CA ASP A 252 -15.48 19.06 6.34
C ASP A 252 -16.58 18.02 6.20
N ALA A 253 -16.96 17.70 4.95
CA ALA A 253 -17.86 16.60 4.64
C ALA A 253 -17.49 15.99 3.29
N TYR A 254 -17.56 14.66 3.18
CA TYR A 254 -17.20 13.92 1.96
C TYR A 254 -17.99 12.62 1.84
N PRO A 255 -18.20 12.10 0.62
CA PRO A 255 -18.82 10.78 0.42
C PRO A 255 -17.97 9.67 1.01
N PHE A 256 -18.63 8.71 1.67
CA PHE A 256 -18.00 7.54 2.25
C PHE A 256 -18.94 6.33 2.18
N GLY A 257 -18.74 5.46 1.22
CA GLY A 257 -19.66 4.36 0.94
C GLY A 257 -21.08 4.86 0.65
N GLU A 258 -22.06 4.43 1.44
CA GLU A 258 -23.47 4.86 1.33
C GLU A 258 -23.81 6.09 2.20
N PHE A 259 -22.85 6.61 2.94
CA PHE A 259 -22.98 7.77 3.83
C PHE A 259 -22.17 8.97 3.33
N HIS A 260 -22.39 10.11 3.94
CA HIS A 260 -21.39 11.16 4.01
C HIS A 260 -20.76 11.13 5.39
N HIS A 261 -19.43 11.15 5.44
CA HIS A 261 -18.71 11.42 6.65
C HIS A 261 -18.63 12.93 6.85
N VAL A 262 -18.99 13.37 8.05
CA VAL A 262 -19.07 14.78 8.46
C VAL A 262 -18.12 15.00 9.63
N VAL A 263 -17.11 15.79 9.39
CA VAL A 263 -16.12 16.18 10.41
C VAL A 263 -16.60 17.46 11.05
N LEU A 264 -16.87 17.44 12.35
CA LEU A 264 -17.27 18.62 13.10
C LEU A 264 -16.04 19.40 13.59
N LYS A 265 -16.18 20.69 13.75
CA LYS A 265 -15.12 21.54 14.35
C LYS A 265 -14.87 21.18 15.81
N ASN A 266 -15.92 20.83 16.54
CA ASN A 266 -15.89 20.43 17.94
C ASN A 266 -17.17 19.66 18.33
N GLU A 267 -17.24 19.13 19.55
CA GLU A 267 -18.37 18.37 20.09
C GLU A 267 -19.69 19.15 20.12
N SER A 268 -19.67 20.45 20.31
CA SER A 268 -20.89 21.27 20.37
C SER A 268 -21.62 21.33 19.03
N GLY A 269 -20.94 21.08 17.92
CA GLY A 269 -21.53 21.04 16.56
C GLY A 269 -22.55 19.94 16.35
N LYS A 270 -22.56 18.89 17.18
CA LYS A 270 -23.55 17.80 17.14
C LYS A 270 -24.98 18.32 17.16
N ASN A 271 -25.29 19.32 18.01
CA ASN A 271 -26.65 19.84 18.16
C ASN A 271 -27.13 20.53 16.87
N GLU A 272 -26.27 21.29 16.22
CA GLU A 272 -26.59 21.94 14.97
C GLU A 272 -26.80 20.92 13.84
N LEU A 273 -25.88 19.95 13.72
CA LEU A 273 -26.00 18.85 12.74
C LEU A 273 -27.29 18.05 12.96
N SER A 274 -27.65 17.72 14.19
CA SER A 274 -28.87 16.98 14.52
C SER A 274 -30.13 17.75 14.14
N LYS A 275 -30.20 19.04 14.49
CA LYS A 275 -31.33 19.90 14.12
C LYS A 275 -31.46 20.03 12.59
N PHE A 276 -30.35 20.19 11.89
CA PHE A 276 -30.34 20.27 10.43
C PHE A 276 -30.90 18.99 9.81
N ILE A 277 -30.46 17.80 10.24
CA ILE A 277 -30.95 16.52 9.71
C ILE A 277 -32.45 16.34 10.02
N GLN A 278 -32.91 16.68 11.23
CA GLN A 278 -34.33 16.63 11.61
C GLN A 278 -35.19 17.58 10.75
N SER A 279 -34.70 18.75 10.42
CA SER A 279 -35.43 19.74 9.58
C SER A 279 -35.70 19.26 8.16
N ARG A 280 -34.97 18.26 7.68
CA ARG A 280 -35.19 17.68 6.33
C ARG A 280 -36.42 16.79 6.23
N ALA A 281 -37.06 16.46 7.37
CA ALA A 281 -38.26 15.62 7.44
C ALA A 281 -38.17 14.30 6.66
N ASP A 282 -36.97 13.69 6.65
CA ASP A 282 -36.71 12.42 5.98
C ASP A 282 -36.72 11.28 7.02
N GLU A 283 -37.73 10.44 6.97
CA GLU A 283 -37.94 9.33 7.91
C GLU A 283 -36.79 8.27 7.81
N ASN A 284 -36.09 8.24 6.70
CA ASN A 284 -34.95 7.34 6.48
C ASN A 284 -33.58 7.98 6.77
N ALA A 285 -33.60 9.19 7.32
CA ALA A 285 -32.34 9.86 7.68
C ALA A 285 -31.59 9.10 8.79
N VAL A 286 -30.32 8.87 8.58
CA VAL A 286 -29.42 8.26 9.56
C VAL A 286 -28.37 9.29 9.98
N LEU A 287 -28.18 9.42 11.28
CA LEU A 287 -27.15 10.24 11.89
C LEU A 287 -26.50 9.42 13.01
N GLN A 288 -25.26 9.02 12.82
CA GLN A 288 -24.53 8.22 13.82
C GLN A 288 -23.10 8.69 13.98
N GLU A 289 -22.63 8.68 15.20
CA GLU A 289 -21.22 8.91 15.50
C GLU A 289 -20.41 7.68 15.08
N VAL A 290 -19.29 7.91 14.42
CA VAL A 290 -18.41 6.84 13.92
C VAL A 290 -16.97 7.09 14.33
N LYS A 291 -16.22 6.00 14.46
CA LYS A 291 -14.77 6.10 14.64
C LYS A 291 -14.13 6.33 13.27
N PRO A 292 -13.12 7.19 13.19
CA PRO A 292 -12.38 7.38 11.95
C PRO A 292 -11.63 6.10 11.56
N ASP A 293 -11.46 5.91 10.27
CA ASP A 293 -10.54 4.92 9.71
C ASP A 293 -9.32 5.60 9.06
N ILE A 294 -8.47 4.82 8.40
CA ILE A 294 -7.26 5.34 7.74
C ILE A 294 -7.62 6.27 6.57
N GLU A 295 -8.73 6.02 5.87
CA GLU A 295 -9.18 6.84 4.75
C GLU A 295 -9.63 8.24 5.23
N ASP A 296 -10.39 8.30 6.34
CA ASP A 296 -10.76 9.55 6.99
C ASP A 296 -9.52 10.38 7.39
N CYS A 297 -8.53 9.70 8.00
CA CYS A 297 -7.28 10.32 8.42
C CYS A 297 -6.49 10.83 7.21
N PHE A 298 -6.43 10.06 6.12
CA PHE A 298 -5.76 10.44 4.90
C PHE A 298 -6.40 11.68 4.26
N ILE A 299 -7.74 11.72 4.16
CA ILE A 299 -8.48 12.88 3.63
C ILE A 299 -8.20 14.13 4.47
N ALA A 300 -8.21 13.98 5.81
CA ALA A 300 -7.91 15.10 6.70
C ALA A 300 -6.47 15.63 6.54
N LEU A 301 -5.48 14.74 6.37
CA LEU A 301 -4.08 15.10 6.17
C LEU A 301 -3.82 15.78 4.82
N MET A 302 -4.58 15.43 3.76
CA MET A 302 -4.44 16.07 2.44
C MET A 302 -4.87 17.53 2.41
N LYS A 303 -5.74 17.95 3.35
CA LYS A 303 -6.33 19.31 3.38
C LYS A 303 -5.57 20.27 4.32
N ASN A 304 -4.67 19.74 5.13
CA ASN A 304 -3.78 20.53 5.99
C ASN A 304 -2.48 20.88 5.24
#